data_2182f2afb89c6b453ae3db542c9d5105
#
_entry.id   2182f2afb89c6b453ae3db542c9d5105
#
_cell.length_a   1.000
_cell.length_b   1.000
_cell.length_c   1.000
_cell.angle_alpha   90.00
_cell.angle_beta   90.00
_cell.angle_gamma   90.00
#
_symmetry.space_group_name_H-M   'P 1'
#
loop_
_entity.id
_entity.type
_entity.pdbx_description
1 polymer ?
#
loop_
_entity_poly.entity_id
_entity_poly.type
_entity_poly.pdbx_seq_one_letter_code
_entity_poly.pdbx_strand_id
1 'polypeptide(L)'
;MKEHILRHFTEAQQVLHDFFSEEKNIERILQAGELMVNSLKQEGKIISCGNGGSMCDAMHFAEELTGRYRNDRPSIAAISMSDPSHLSCVGNDYGYQYVFSRYLQGVGRKGDVLLAISTSGNSGNVLEAAKAAKEKGIHVVGLTGKDGGQLAPWCDVEIRAPWNGYADRIQEIHIKVIHSLIDYIERSI
;
A
#
# COMPACT_ATOMS: atom_id res chain seq x y z
N MET A 1 -4.05 24.69 -23.38
CA MET A 1 -4.56 23.33 -23.05
C MET A 1 -3.55 22.24 -23.40
N LYS A 2 -3.04 22.15 -24.66
CA LYS A 2 -2.04 21.13 -25.05
C LYS A 2 -0.79 21.13 -24.14
N GLU A 3 -0.25 22.31 -23.83
CA GLU A 3 0.91 22.46 -22.94
C GLU A 3 0.63 21.95 -21.50
N HIS A 4 -0.57 22.18 -20.98
CA HIS A 4 -0.96 21.63 -19.68
C HIS A 4 -0.98 20.10 -19.68
N ILE A 5 -1.51 19.50 -20.75
CA ILE A 5 -1.51 18.02 -20.88
C ILE A 5 -0.06 17.52 -20.96
N LEU A 6 0.78 18.12 -21.81
CA LEU A 6 2.19 17.72 -21.93
C LEU A 6 2.94 17.81 -20.59
N ARG A 7 2.67 18.86 -19.80
CA ARG A 7 3.28 19.02 -18.48
C ARG A 7 2.94 17.86 -17.53
N HIS A 8 1.72 17.33 -17.55
CA HIS A 8 1.38 16.15 -16.74
C HIS A 8 2.30 14.97 -17.05
N PHE A 9 2.61 14.71 -18.31
CA PHE A 9 3.51 13.61 -18.70
C PHE A 9 4.97 13.91 -18.35
N THR A 10 5.44 15.13 -18.55
CA THR A 10 6.82 15.50 -18.21
C THR A 10 7.07 15.50 -16.71
N GLU A 11 6.10 15.96 -15.90
CA GLU A 11 6.17 15.86 -14.44
C GLU A 11 6.19 14.39 -13.98
N ALA A 12 5.31 13.55 -14.53
CA ALA A 12 5.28 12.12 -14.21
C ALA A 12 6.60 11.42 -14.58
N GLN A 13 7.17 11.73 -15.74
CA GLN A 13 8.46 11.21 -16.17
C GLN A 13 9.59 11.62 -15.21
N GLN A 14 9.60 12.89 -14.77
CA GLN A 14 10.60 13.38 -13.83
C GLN A 14 10.50 12.70 -12.49
N VAL A 15 9.29 12.61 -11.91
CA VAL A 15 9.07 11.95 -10.60
C VAL A 15 9.45 10.47 -10.66
N LEU A 16 9.13 9.79 -11.77
CA LEU A 16 9.54 8.41 -11.98
C LEU A 16 11.07 8.29 -12.07
N HIS A 17 11.73 9.19 -12.82
CA HIS A 17 13.19 9.21 -12.93
C HIS A 17 13.83 9.42 -11.56
N ASP A 18 13.38 10.40 -10.79
CA ASP A 18 13.90 10.71 -9.46
C ASP A 18 13.71 9.52 -8.51
N PHE A 19 12.57 8.82 -8.60
CA PHE A 19 12.30 7.66 -7.77
C PHE A 19 13.29 6.50 -8.04
N PHE A 20 13.47 6.07 -9.27
CA PHE A 20 14.33 4.92 -9.56
C PHE A 20 15.83 5.24 -9.61
N SER A 21 16.20 6.53 -9.69
CA SER A 21 17.60 6.96 -9.62
C SER A 21 18.19 6.81 -8.22
N GLU A 22 17.37 6.71 -7.19
CA GLU A 22 17.80 6.38 -5.85
C GLU A 22 17.76 4.86 -5.61
N GLU A 23 18.90 4.19 -5.60
CA GLU A 23 19.05 2.74 -5.37
C GLU A 23 18.28 2.26 -4.13
N LYS A 24 18.28 3.07 -3.07
CA LYS A 24 17.54 2.84 -1.82
C LYS A 24 16.04 2.58 -2.05
N ASN A 25 15.41 3.17 -3.05
CA ASN A 25 13.99 2.94 -3.33
C ASN A 25 13.77 1.55 -3.89
N ILE A 26 14.67 1.07 -4.73
CA ILE A 26 14.63 -0.31 -5.27
C ILE A 26 14.90 -1.33 -4.16
N GLU A 27 15.87 -1.07 -3.29
CA GLU A 27 16.15 -1.91 -2.12
C GLU A 27 14.95 -2.04 -1.19
N ARG A 28 14.21 -0.94 -0.96
CA ARG A 28 12.99 -0.95 -0.15
C ARG A 28 11.86 -1.76 -0.78
N ILE A 29 11.73 -1.73 -2.11
CA ILE A 29 10.77 -2.59 -2.82
C ILE A 29 11.14 -4.06 -2.61
N LEU A 30 12.42 -4.42 -2.72
CA LEU A 30 12.90 -5.77 -2.46
C LEU A 30 12.60 -6.20 -1.02
N GLN A 31 12.93 -5.39 -0.02
CA GLN A 31 12.65 -5.67 1.39
C GLN A 31 11.15 -5.85 1.66
N ALA A 32 10.30 -5.02 1.06
CA ALA A 32 8.85 -5.15 1.18
C ALA A 32 8.35 -6.46 0.54
N GLY A 33 8.86 -6.81 -0.64
CA GLY A 33 8.56 -8.07 -1.31
C GLY A 33 8.98 -9.28 -0.48
N GLU A 34 10.16 -9.25 0.13
CA GLU A 34 10.66 -10.32 1.01
C GLU A 34 9.75 -10.50 2.24
N LEU A 35 9.33 -9.41 2.90
CA LEU A 35 8.38 -9.49 4.03
C LEU A 35 7.07 -10.14 3.60
N MET A 36 6.51 -9.74 2.45
CA MET A 36 5.26 -10.29 1.92
C MET A 36 5.40 -11.77 1.57
N VAL A 37 6.45 -12.17 0.87
CA VAL A 37 6.72 -13.56 0.50
C VAL A 37 6.93 -14.44 1.74
N ASN A 38 7.68 -13.95 2.74
CA ASN A 38 7.90 -14.69 3.98
C ASN A 38 6.59 -14.90 4.76
N SER A 39 5.71 -13.90 4.81
CA SER A 39 4.38 -14.03 5.40
C SER A 39 3.56 -15.10 4.68
N LEU A 40 3.47 -15.02 3.36
CA LEU A 40 2.70 -15.96 2.54
C LEU A 40 3.21 -17.41 2.65
N LYS A 41 4.53 -17.62 2.70
CA LYS A 41 5.15 -18.95 2.92
C LYS A 41 4.86 -19.52 4.31
N GLN A 42 4.49 -18.68 5.28
CA GLN A 42 4.06 -19.07 6.64
C GLN A 42 2.54 -19.08 6.79
N GLU A 43 1.80 -19.25 5.69
CA GLU A 43 0.33 -19.26 5.65
C GLU A 43 -0.34 -17.97 6.15
N GLY A 44 0.42 -16.85 6.16
CA GLY A 44 -0.09 -15.51 6.37
C GLY A 44 -0.78 -14.95 5.13
N LYS A 45 -1.21 -13.70 5.24
CA LYS A 45 -1.85 -12.96 4.14
C LYS A 45 -1.39 -11.52 4.11
N ILE A 46 -1.65 -10.85 2.98
CA ILE A 46 -1.43 -9.43 2.84
C ILE A 46 -2.77 -8.69 2.94
N ILE A 47 -2.82 -7.66 3.78
CA ILE A 47 -4.02 -6.85 4.00
C ILE A 47 -3.68 -5.44 3.55
N SER A 48 -4.47 -4.86 2.64
CA SER A 48 -4.20 -3.54 2.08
C SER A 48 -5.26 -2.52 2.46
N CYS A 49 -4.87 -1.25 2.62
CA CYS A 49 -5.79 -0.14 2.88
C CYS A 49 -5.27 1.19 2.31
N GLY A 50 -6.20 2.09 2.06
CA GLY A 50 -5.98 3.45 1.62
C GLY A 50 -7.28 4.21 1.45
N ASN A 51 -7.23 5.49 1.14
CA ASN A 51 -8.42 6.33 0.90
C ASN A 51 -8.46 6.79 -0.56
N GLY A 52 -9.65 6.94 -1.14
CA GLY A 52 -9.84 7.44 -2.50
C GLY A 52 -9.05 6.64 -3.53
N GLY A 53 -8.16 7.30 -4.31
CA GLY A 53 -7.29 6.62 -5.28
C GLY A 53 -6.39 5.58 -4.65
N SER A 54 -5.88 5.82 -3.44
CA SER A 54 -5.11 4.84 -2.68
C SER A 54 -5.94 3.63 -2.23
N MET A 55 -7.28 3.76 -2.10
CA MET A 55 -8.17 2.60 -1.91
C MET A 55 -8.29 1.79 -3.20
N CYS A 56 -8.36 2.48 -4.36
CA CYS A 56 -8.33 1.79 -5.66
C CYS A 56 -7.03 1.00 -5.82
N ASP A 57 -5.89 1.58 -5.45
CA ASP A 57 -4.59 0.91 -5.46
C ASP A 57 -4.56 -0.31 -4.53
N ALA A 58 -5.13 -0.18 -3.33
CA ALA A 58 -5.23 -1.28 -2.36
C ALA A 58 -6.11 -2.42 -2.87
N MET A 59 -7.24 -2.10 -3.51
CA MET A 59 -8.12 -3.08 -4.14
C MET A 59 -7.44 -3.76 -5.32
N HIS A 60 -6.77 -2.98 -6.18
CA HIS A 60 -6.03 -3.49 -7.33
C HIS A 60 -4.95 -4.48 -6.90
N PHE A 61 -4.16 -4.14 -5.88
CA PHE A 61 -3.15 -5.04 -5.33
C PHE A 61 -3.76 -6.39 -4.86
N ALA A 62 -4.86 -6.35 -4.13
CA ALA A 62 -5.50 -7.55 -3.59
C ALA A 62 -6.14 -8.41 -4.68
N GLU A 63 -6.79 -7.81 -5.68
CA GLU A 63 -7.44 -8.56 -6.76
C GLU A 63 -6.42 -9.21 -7.70
N GLU A 64 -5.30 -8.53 -8.01
CA GLU A 64 -4.22 -9.10 -8.82
C GLU A 64 -3.57 -10.32 -8.15
N LEU A 65 -3.47 -10.34 -6.83
CA LEU A 65 -2.96 -11.49 -6.08
C LEU A 65 -3.97 -12.63 -5.97
N THR A 66 -5.24 -12.32 -5.70
CA THR A 66 -6.29 -13.34 -5.58
C THR A 66 -6.78 -13.85 -6.93
N GLY A 67 -6.77 -13.02 -7.95
CA GLY A 67 -7.06 -13.37 -9.33
C GLY A 67 -5.80 -13.81 -10.08
N ARG A 68 -5.35 -12.98 -11.02
CA ARG A 68 -4.18 -13.25 -11.86
C ARG A 68 -3.56 -11.94 -12.35
N TYR A 69 -2.24 -11.77 -12.21
CA TYR A 69 -1.52 -10.62 -12.78
C TYR A 69 -1.07 -10.89 -14.23
N ARG A 70 -0.05 -11.70 -14.43
CA ARG A 70 0.49 -12.00 -15.78
C ARG A 70 0.26 -13.44 -16.21
N ASN A 71 0.68 -14.40 -15.41
CA ASN A 71 0.61 -15.82 -15.73
C ASN A 71 -0.45 -16.50 -14.86
N ASP A 72 -0.98 -17.63 -15.36
CA ASP A 72 -1.87 -18.47 -14.58
C ASP A 72 -1.12 -19.10 -13.40
N ARG A 73 -1.73 -19.06 -12.22
CA ARG A 73 -1.19 -19.62 -10.98
C ARG A 73 -2.28 -19.77 -9.92
N PRO A 74 -2.05 -20.51 -8.84
CA PRO A 74 -2.96 -20.53 -7.70
C PRO A 74 -3.20 -19.13 -7.10
N SER A 75 -4.38 -18.92 -6.55
CA SER A 75 -4.74 -17.70 -5.84
C SER A 75 -3.82 -17.47 -4.63
N ILE A 76 -3.36 -16.23 -4.45
CA ILE A 76 -2.49 -15.81 -3.35
C ILE A 76 -3.33 -15.06 -2.31
N ALA A 77 -3.09 -15.32 -1.02
CA ALA A 77 -3.88 -14.78 0.08
C ALA A 77 -3.68 -13.27 0.25
N ALA A 78 -4.63 -12.47 -0.24
CA ALA A 78 -4.65 -11.02 -0.10
C ALA A 78 -6.07 -10.50 0.13
N ILE A 79 -6.23 -9.41 0.89
CA ILE A 79 -7.51 -8.76 1.18
C ILE A 79 -7.31 -7.24 1.15
N SER A 80 -8.24 -6.53 0.49
CA SER A 80 -8.37 -5.08 0.65
C SER A 80 -9.45 -4.74 1.66
N MET A 81 -9.17 -3.80 2.57
CA MET A 81 -10.15 -3.28 3.54
C MET A 81 -11.06 -2.25 2.87
N SER A 82 -11.94 -2.70 1.99
CA SER A 82 -12.78 -1.88 1.12
C SER A 82 -14.27 -2.26 1.12
N ASP A 83 -14.70 -3.14 2.02
CA ASP A 83 -16.10 -3.53 2.13
C ASP A 83 -16.98 -2.34 2.54
N PRO A 84 -17.97 -1.94 1.70
CA PRO A 84 -18.76 -0.73 1.96
C PRO A 84 -19.66 -0.86 3.18
N SER A 85 -20.12 -2.07 3.53
CA SER A 85 -20.96 -2.27 4.71
C SER A 85 -20.14 -2.08 5.99
N HIS A 86 -18.92 -2.62 6.03
CA HIS A 86 -17.99 -2.43 7.14
C HIS A 86 -17.59 -0.95 7.29
N LEU A 87 -17.22 -0.28 6.18
CA LEU A 87 -16.83 1.13 6.20
C LEU A 87 -17.97 2.02 6.69
N SER A 88 -19.21 1.74 6.25
CA SER A 88 -20.39 2.47 6.66
C SER A 88 -20.70 2.24 8.15
N CYS A 89 -20.74 0.99 8.61
CA CYS A 89 -21.03 0.62 9.99
C CYS A 89 -20.00 1.24 10.95
N VAL A 90 -18.72 0.96 10.74
CA VAL A 90 -17.66 1.45 11.64
C VAL A 90 -17.54 2.98 11.55
N GLY A 91 -17.68 3.56 10.36
CA GLY A 91 -17.67 5.01 10.19
C GLY A 91 -18.79 5.70 10.97
N ASN A 92 -20.00 5.12 11.00
CA ASN A 92 -21.14 5.64 11.74
C ASN A 92 -20.98 5.44 13.26
N ASP A 93 -20.56 4.26 13.70
CA ASP A 93 -20.64 3.87 15.12
C ASP A 93 -19.40 4.27 15.92
N TYR A 94 -18.22 4.31 15.29
CA TYR A 94 -16.93 4.55 15.95
C TYR A 94 -16.15 5.73 15.38
N GLY A 95 -16.54 6.21 14.19
CA GLY A 95 -15.83 7.25 13.45
C GLY A 95 -14.91 6.70 12.37
N TYR A 96 -14.74 7.48 11.29
CA TYR A 96 -14.02 7.08 10.07
C TYR A 96 -12.52 6.75 10.32
N GLN A 97 -11.95 7.30 11.37
CA GLN A 97 -10.56 7.02 11.75
C GLN A 97 -10.32 5.56 12.17
N TYR A 98 -11.35 4.81 12.53
CA TYR A 98 -11.23 3.42 12.99
C TYR A 98 -11.63 2.36 11.96
N VAL A 99 -12.06 2.76 10.76
CA VAL A 99 -12.58 1.82 9.75
C VAL A 99 -11.58 0.72 9.39
N PHE A 100 -10.31 1.05 9.28
CA PHE A 100 -9.27 0.06 8.94
C PHE A 100 -8.73 -0.67 10.17
N SER A 101 -8.49 0.04 11.27
CA SER A 101 -7.97 -0.58 12.50
C SER A 101 -8.92 -1.63 13.06
N ARG A 102 -10.23 -1.37 13.10
CA ARG A 102 -11.21 -2.35 13.56
C ARG A 102 -11.32 -3.57 12.64
N TYR A 103 -11.25 -3.37 11.33
CA TYR A 103 -11.18 -4.48 10.38
C TYR A 103 -9.95 -5.36 10.64
N LEU A 104 -8.79 -4.72 10.76
CA LEU A 104 -7.52 -5.41 11.01
C LEU A 104 -7.51 -6.15 12.36
N GLN A 105 -8.09 -5.56 13.41
CA GLN A 105 -8.25 -6.22 14.71
C GLN A 105 -9.06 -7.51 14.61
N GLY A 106 -10.08 -7.56 13.75
CA GLY A 106 -10.92 -8.74 13.54
C GLY A 106 -10.24 -9.84 12.71
N VAL A 107 -9.62 -9.48 11.59
CA VAL A 107 -9.15 -10.46 10.57
C VAL A 107 -7.64 -10.66 10.55
N GLY A 108 -6.87 -9.71 11.06
CA GLY A 108 -5.41 -9.74 11.05
C GLY A 108 -4.85 -10.74 12.07
N ARG A 109 -3.77 -11.41 11.72
CA ARG A 109 -3.04 -12.37 12.55
C ARG A 109 -1.56 -11.98 12.62
N LYS A 110 -0.89 -12.41 13.70
CA LYS A 110 0.57 -12.25 13.81
C LYS A 110 1.25 -12.89 12.60
N GLY A 111 2.20 -12.18 12.02
CA GLY A 111 2.94 -12.61 10.82
C GLY A 111 2.31 -12.19 9.49
N ASP A 112 1.07 -11.66 9.48
CA ASP A 112 0.51 -11.01 8.29
C ASP A 112 1.30 -9.74 7.92
N VAL A 113 1.05 -9.18 6.73
CA VAL A 113 1.59 -7.90 6.30
C VAL A 113 0.46 -6.93 6.00
N LEU A 114 0.53 -5.73 6.56
CA LEU A 114 -0.33 -4.60 6.20
C LEU A 114 0.38 -3.76 5.12
N LEU A 115 -0.25 -3.61 3.95
CA LEU A 115 0.12 -2.61 2.95
C LEU A 115 -0.71 -1.33 3.21
N ALA A 116 -0.08 -0.35 3.82
CA ALA A 116 -0.68 0.92 4.26
C ALA A 116 -0.38 2.03 3.24
N ILE A 117 -1.39 2.51 2.51
CA ILE A 117 -1.21 3.48 1.43
C ILE A 117 -1.76 4.85 1.83
N SER A 118 -0.87 5.85 1.93
CA SER A 118 -1.24 7.23 2.24
C SER A 118 -0.27 8.21 1.58
N THR A 119 -0.71 8.92 0.55
CA THR A 119 0.12 9.88 -0.21
C THR A 119 0.72 10.98 0.66
N SER A 120 0.06 11.38 1.72
CA SER A 120 0.56 12.37 2.68
C SER A 120 1.26 11.77 3.90
N GLY A 121 1.10 10.45 4.13
CA GLY A 121 1.49 9.81 5.39
C GLY A 121 0.69 10.26 6.62
N ASN A 122 -0.39 11.04 6.45
CA ASN A 122 -1.15 11.65 7.54
C ASN A 122 -2.64 11.26 7.58
N SER A 123 -3.05 10.23 6.83
CA SER A 123 -4.42 9.72 6.89
C SER A 123 -4.69 9.03 8.22
N GLY A 124 -5.53 9.61 9.07
CA GLY A 124 -5.77 9.14 10.45
C GLY A 124 -6.19 7.67 10.52
N ASN A 125 -7.07 7.21 9.62
CA ASN A 125 -7.52 5.82 9.58
C ASN A 125 -6.41 4.84 9.16
N VAL A 126 -5.51 5.24 8.25
CA VAL A 126 -4.34 4.43 7.86
C VAL A 126 -3.33 4.38 9.00
N LEU A 127 -3.14 5.49 9.71
CA LEU A 127 -2.27 5.58 10.89
C LEU A 127 -2.78 4.65 12.02
N GLU A 128 -4.07 4.69 12.33
CA GLU A 128 -4.67 3.80 13.34
C GLU A 128 -4.57 2.32 12.93
N ALA A 129 -4.66 2.01 11.63
CA ALA A 129 -4.42 0.66 11.13
C ALA A 129 -2.96 0.21 11.35
N ALA A 130 -1.98 1.08 11.08
CA ALA A 130 -0.57 0.77 11.30
C ALA A 130 -0.25 0.53 12.78
N LYS A 131 -0.83 1.32 13.70
CA LYS A 131 -0.72 1.09 15.15
C LYS A 131 -1.30 -0.26 15.55
N ALA A 132 -2.54 -0.56 15.12
CA ALA A 132 -3.20 -1.83 15.40
C ALA A 132 -2.43 -3.04 14.81
N ALA A 133 -1.77 -2.86 13.65
CA ALA A 133 -0.89 -3.86 13.06
C ALA A 133 0.28 -4.19 13.98
N LYS A 134 0.97 -3.17 14.49
CA LYS A 134 2.10 -3.36 15.41
C LYS A 134 1.69 -4.06 16.70
N GLU A 135 0.56 -3.70 17.29
CA GLU A 135 0.03 -4.34 18.49
C GLU A 135 -0.27 -5.84 18.29
N LYS A 136 -0.65 -6.22 17.05
CA LYS A 136 -0.94 -7.62 16.68
C LYS A 136 0.28 -8.39 16.16
N GLY A 137 1.45 -7.78 16.05
CA GLY A 137 2.64 -8.40 15.45
C GLY A 137 2.51 -8.62 13.94
N ILE A 138 1.79 -7.72 13.28
CA ILE A 138 1.63 -7.64 11.81
C ILE A 138 2.70 -6.68 11.30
N HIS A 139 3.41 -7.05 10.25
CA HIS A 139 4.38 -6.17 9.60
C HIS A 139 3.69 -5.07 8.82
N VAL A 140 4.30 -3.88 8.77
CA VAL A 140 3.74 -2.72 8.07
C VAL A 140 4.66 -2.31 6.92
N VAL A 141 4.15 -2.38 5.69
CA VAL A 141 4.75 -1.78 4.50
C VAL A 141 3.96 -0.53 4.17
N GLY A 142 4.60 0.63 4.21
CA GLY A 142 3.98 1.92 3.90
C GLY A 142 4.31 2.40 2.49
N LEU A 143 3.29 2.80 1.72
CA LEU A 143 3.46 3.59 0.51
C LEU A 143 3.10 5.04 0.83
N THR A 144 4.08 5.94 0.77
CA THR A 144 3.94 7.34 1.16
C THR A 144 4.44 8.30 0.09
N GLY A 145 4.35 9.56 0.36
CA GLY A 145 4.95 10.65 -0.40
C GLY A 145 5.35 11.78 0.54
N LYS A 146 5.71 12.93 0.00
CA LYS A 146 6.13 14.11 0.76
C LYS A 146 7.27 13.79 1.74
N ASP A 147 7.03 14.02 3.03
CA ASP A 147 7.97 13.72 4.12
C ASP A 147 7.71 12.36 4.80
N GLY A 148 6.71 11.60 4.33
CA GLY A 148 6.27 10.33 4.93
C GLY A 148 5.27 10.49 6.08
N GLY A 149 5.09 11.71 6.58
CA GLY A 149 4.13 12.08 7.63
C GLY A 149 4.26 11.23 8.90
N GLN A 150 3.15 11.12 9.63
CA GLN A 150 3.06 10.35 10.87
C GLN A 150 3.06 8.83 10.65
N LEU A 151 2.87 8.35 9.42
CA LEU A 151 2.85 6.93 9.09
C LEU A 151 4.25 6.33 9.04
N ALA A 152 5.23 7.07 8.52
CA ALA A 152 6.60 6.58 8.30
C ALA A 152 7.23 5.89 9.52
N PRO A 153 7.14 6.42 10.76
CA PRO A 153 7.71 5.77 11.95
C PRO A 153 7.08 4.42 12.33
N TRP A 154 5.90 4.11 11.79
CA TRP A 154 5.18 2.86 12.07
C TRP A 154 5.47 1.76 11.04
N CYS A 155 6.16 2.09 9.95
CA CYS A 155 6.48 1.15 8.89
C CYS A 155 7.73 0.33 9.23
N ASP A 156 7.71 -0.98 8.99
CA ASP A 156 8.91 -1.81 8.94
C ASP A 156 9.70 -1.50 7.66
N VAL A 157 8.97 -1.27 6.55
CA VAL A 157 9.52 -0.78 5.29
C VAL A 157 8.64 0.36 4.79
N GLU A 158 9.25 1.52 4.52
CA GLU A 158 8.57 2.66 3.89
C GLU A 158 9.11 2.88 2.48
N ILE A 159 8.23 2.90 1.48
CA ILE A 159 8.53 3.27 0.10
C ILE A 159 7.90 4.63 -0.17
N ARG A 160 8.74 5.65 -0.38
CA ARG A 160 8.32 7.04 -0.48
C ARG A 160 8.48 7.59 -1.89
N ALA A 161 7.38 8.05 -2.49
CA ALA A 161 7.43 8.79 -3.75
C ALA A 161 8.07 10.19 -3.53
N PRO A 162 9.07 10.59 -4.33
CA PRO A 162 9.82 11.84 -4.13
C PRO A 162 9.05 13.05 -4.72
N TRP A 163 7.85 13.33 -4.21
CA TRP A 163 7.00 14.40 -4.71
C TRP A 163 6.26 15.10 -3.57
N ASN A 164 6.32 16.45 -3.57
CA ASN A 164 5.70 17.30 -2.55
C ASN A 164 4.40 17.99 -3.01
N GLY A 165 3.99 17.79 -4.26
CA GLY A 165 2.81 18.40 -4.86
C GLY A 165 1.52 17.62 -4.61
N TYR A 166 0.66 17.57 -5.63
CA TYR A 166 -0.62 16.88 -5.57
C TYR A 166 -0.45 15.36 -5.53
N ALA A 167 -1.48 14.69 -5.03
CA ALA A 167 -1.46 13.25 -4.78
C ALA A 167 -1.35 12.38 -6.04
N ASP A 168 -1.78 12.87 -7.19
CA ASP A 168 -1.77 12.17 -8.48
C ASP A 168 -0.37 11.64 -8.84
N ARG A 169 0.66 12.47 -8.76
CA ARG A 169 2.06 12.07 -9.05
C ARG A 169 2.58 11.01 -8.08
N ILE A 170 2.16 11.10 -6.80
CA ILE A 170 2.51 10.10 -5.79
C ILE A 170 1.82 8.77 -6.09
N GLN A 171 0.54 8.78 -6.44
CA GLN A 171 -0.24 7.60 -6.79
C GLN A 171 0.31 6.89 -8.04
N GLU A 172 0.79 7.63 -9.04
CA GLU A 172 1.45 7.05 -10.21
C GLU A 172 2.72 6.25 -9.86
N ILE A 173 3.47 6.69 -8.85
CA ILE A 173 4.59 5.91 -8.32
C ILE A 173 4.07 4.71 -7.50
N HIS A 174 3.04 4.91 -6.67
CA HIS A 174 2.47 3.84 -5.85
C HIS A 174 1.99 2.66 -6.70
N ILE A 175 1.25 2.91 -7.78
CA ILE A 175 0.80 1.83 -8.65
C ILE A 175 1.97 1.13 -9.36
N LYS A 176 3.04 1.85 -9.70
CA LYS A 176 4.26 1.27 -10.27
C LYS A 176 4.95 0.34 -9.27
N VAL A 177 5.04 0.75 -8.00
CA VAL A 177 5.56 -0.07 -6.90
C VAL A 177 4.69 -1.30 -6.68
N ILE A 178 3.37 -1.14 -6.67
CA ILE A 178 2.39 -2.23 -6.53
C ILE A 178 2.61 -3.30 -7.60
N HIS A 179 2.69 -2.93 -8.88
CA HIS A 179 2.98 -3.88 -9.96
C HIS A 179 4.32 -4.59 -9.78
N SER A 180 5.34 -3.88 -9.26
CA SER A 180 6.66 -4.49 -8.99
C SER A 180 6.60 -5.49 -7.84
N LEU A 181 5.85 -5.19 -6.78
CA LEU A 181 5.64 -6.09 -5.64
C LEU A 181 4.86 -7.34 -6.06
N ILE A 182 3.82 -7.20 -6.87
CA ILE A 182 3.03 -8.32 -7.39
C ILE A 182 3.92 -9.25 -8.23
N ASP A 183 4.69 -8.70 -9.20
CA ASP A 183 5.62 -9.49 -10.03
C ASP A 183 6.68 -10.19 -9.18
N TYR A 184 7.20 -9.51 -8.15
CA TYR A 184 8.16 -10.10 -7.21
C TYR A 184 7.55 -11.29 -6.44
N ILE A 185 6.33 -11.13 -5.93
CA ILE A 185 5.62 -12.18 -5.20
C ILE A 185 5.36 -13.37 -6.12
N GLU A 186 4.82 -13.16 -7.33
CA GLU A 186 4.54 -14.23 -8.28
C GLU A 186 5.78 -15.04 -8.66
N ARG A 187 6.96 -14.42 -8.72
CA ARG A 187 8.24 -15.11 -9.03
C ARG A 187 8.84 -15.84 -7.83
N SER A 188 8.36 -15.56 -6.61
CA SER A 188 9.00 -16.07 -5.39
C SER A 188 8.20 -17.17 -4.70
N ILE A 189 6.97 -17.43 -5.16
CA ILE A 189 6.02 -18.43 -4.62
C ILE A 189 5.73 -19.56 -5.66
#